data_b5824f71f302326c0d78c39543372b33
#
_entry.id   b5824f71f302326c0d78c39543372b33
#
_cell.length_a   1.000
_cell.length_b   1.000
_cell.length_c   1.000
_cell.angle_alpha   90.00
_cell.angle_beta   90.00
_cell.angle_gamma   90.00
#
_symmetry.space_group_name_H-M   'P 1'
#
loop_
_entity.id
_entity.type
_entity.pdbx_description
1 polymer ?
#
loop_
_entity_poly.entity_id
_entity_poly.type
_entity_poly.pdbx_seq_one_letter_code
_entity_poly.pdbx_strand_id
1 'polypeptide(L)'
;MFKSINREINQIINRGFDRTLRLAVTGLSRSGKTAFITSLINQLLHINQEGNAHLPLFEAARNQSILAVKRVPQQDLSIPRFDYEANLNDLMNNPPQWCQSTRGVSETRLAIRFERQSGLLRHFKERGTLYLDIFDYPGEWLLDLPLLNLDFQQWSLEQAKITSGIRQQFAQEWLDKLKKLDLSAVVNEDVLAQIAKSYTDYLLACKAEGMQFIQPGRFVLPGELEGAPVLQFFPLLHLSEEQWQKLKREAKSNSYFAVLNKRYDYYRNKVVKGFYENYFSTFDRQVILADCLTPLNHSQQAFIDMQTGLNQLFKNFHYGKRNLLNRLFSPNIDKLMFVATKADHITTDQIQNLISLMRQLVQEGGRHVEFEGIDTEYTAIAAVRATKQVLVNQNGKQIKAIQGVRSLDKQLITLYPGSVPSKLPSAEFWSKQSFDFDSFEPQVLQQGESIPHLRMDAVLQFLLADRFD
;
A
#
# COMPACT_ATOMS: atom_id res chain seq x y z
N MET A 1 -49.38 8.58 -15.31
CA MET A 1 -49.16 7.21 -14.85
C MET A 1 -48.14 6.45 -15.72
N PHE A 2 -48.29 6.35 -17.05
CA PHE A 2 -47.33 5.65 -17.93
C PHE A 2 -45.92 6.26 -17.96
N LYS A 3 -45.75 7.58 -17.83
CA LYS A 3 -44.42 8.22 -17.78
C LYS A 3 -43.64 7.95 -16.46
N SER A 4 -44.33 7.73 -15.33
CA SER A 4 -43.70 7.40 -14.05
C SER A 4 -43.23 5.93 -14.01
N ILE A 5 -44.04 5.02 -14.53
CA ILE A 5 -43.74 3.59 -14.63
C ILE A 5 -42.54 3.34 -15.57
N ASN A 6 -42.49 4.01 -16.72
CA ASN A 6 -41.33 3.94 -17.61
C ASN A 6 -40.07 4.54 -16.99
N ARG A 7 -40.19 5.52 -16.12
CA ARG A 7 -39.04 6.11 -15.40
C ARG A 7 -38.54 5.19 -14.31
N GLU A 8 -39.39 4.48 -13.59
CA GLU A 8 -39.06 3.48 -12.60
C GLU A 8 -38.48 2.21 -13.23
N ILE A 9 -39.07 1.69 -14.31
CA ILE A 9 -38.55 0.56 -15.07
C ILE A 9 -37.17 0.90 -15.66
N ASN A 10 -37.00 2.08 -16.23
CA ASN A 10 -35.71 2.55 -16.72
C ASN A 10 -34.68 2.74 -15.58
N GLN A 11 -35.09 3.12 -14.37
CA GLN A 11 -34.22 3.20 -13.23
C GLN A 11 -33.79 1.82 -12.71
N ILE A 12 -34.71 0.83 -12.71
CA ILE A 12 -34.42 -0.55 -12.32
C ILE A 12 -33.51 -1.23 -13.36
N ILE A 13 -33.81 -1.04 -14.65
CA ILE A 13 -32.96 -1.54 -15.74
C ILE A 13 -31.58 -0.85 -15.68
N ASN A 14 -31.54 0.45 -15.41
CA ASN A 14 -30.30 1.21 -15.27
C ASN A 14 -29.44 0.72 -14.11
N ARG A 15 -30.05 0.40 -12.95
CA ARG A 15 -29.33 -0.17 -11.80
C ARG A 15 -28.78 -1.58 -12.06
N GLY A 16 -29.43 -2.38 -12.90
CA GLY A 16 -28.97 -3.71 -13.28
C GLY A 16 -27.77 -3.71 -14.26
N PHE A 17 -27.50 -2.57 -14.92
CA PHE A 17 -26.38 -2.40 -15.86
C PHE A 17 -25.24 -1.53 -15.34
N ASP A 18 -25.44 -0.84 -14.21
CA ASP A 18 -24.40 -0.05 -13.57
C ASP A 18 -23.47 -0.98 -12.80
N ARG A 19 -22.19 -0.94 -13.14
CA ARG A 19 -21.16 -1.80 -12.55
C ARG A 19 -20.44 -1.04 -11.44
N THR A 20 -20.18 -1.69 -10.33
CA THR A 20 -19.28 -1.19 -9.27
C THR A 20 -17.96 -1.93 -9.37
N LEU A 21 -16.86 -1.21 -9.28
CA LEU A 21 -15.50 -1.72 -9.17
C LEU A 21 -14.87 -1.21 -7.88
N ARG A 22 -14.41 -2.11 -7.03
CA ARG A 22 -13.77 -1.81 -5.76
C ARG A 22 -12.24 -1.94 -5.93
N LEU A 23 -11.56 -0.79 -5.96
CA LEU A 23 -10.13 -0.67 -6.13
C LEU A 23 -9.45 -0.43 -4.78
N ALA A 24 -8.64 -1.36 -4.35
CA ALA A 24 -7.79 -1.21 -3.18
C ALA A 24 -6.45 -0.59 -3.57
N VAL A 25 -6.05 0.45 -2.85
CA VAL A 25 -4.71 1.05 -2.98
C VAL A 25 -3.97 0.86 -1.67
N THR A 26 -2.85 0.16 -1.74
CA THR A 26 -1.99 -0.08 -0.59
C THR A 26 -0.52 0.13 -0.97
N GLY A 27 0.33 0.05 0.00
CA GLY A 27 1.77 0.13 -0.22
C GLY A 27 2.50 0.21 1.10
N LEU A 28 3.76 -0.13 1.06
CA LEU A 28 4.63 -0.03 2.21
C LEU A 28 4.73 1.42 2.72
N SER A 29 5.27 1.60 3.91
CA SER A 29 5.42 2.93 4.51
C SER A 29 6.14 3.90 3.55
N ARG A 30 5.64 5.14 3.46
CA ARG A 30 6.18 6.21 2.60
C ARG A 30 6.19 5.91 1.09
N SER A 31 5.41 4.95 0.62
CA SER A 31 5.29 4.62 -0.81
C SER A 31 4.51 5.63 -1.65
N GLY A 32 3.98 6.70 -1.06
CA GLY A 32 3.24 7.75 -1.79
C GLY A 32 1.78 7.39 -2.09
N LYS A 33 1.13 6.54 -1.28
CA LYS A 33 -0.29 6.14 -1.46
C LYS A 33 -1.24 7.32 -1.61
N THR A 34 -1.20 8.27 -0.65
CA THR A 34 -2.10 9.42 -0.66
C THR A 34 -1.92 10.25 -1.93
N ALA A 35 -0.68 10.53 -2.32
CA ALA A 35 -0.37 11.24 -3.57
C ALA A 35 -0.86 10.47 -4.81
N PHE A 36 -0.75 9.12 -4.80
CA PHE A 36 -1.25 8.27 -5.87
C PHE A 36 -2.78 8.36 -6.00
N ILE A 37 -3.52 8.22 -4.90
CA ILE A 37 -4.99 8.29 -4.91
C ILE A 37 -5.46 9.69 -5.31
N THR A 38 -4.82 10.74 -4.78
CA THR A 38 -5.12 12.14 -5.15
C THR A 38 -4.91 12.34 -6.65
N SER A 39 -3.80 11.88 -7.20
CA SER A 39 -3.53 11.97 -8.64
C SER A 39 -4.50 11.13 -9.46
N LEU A 40 -4.81 9.89 -9.05
CA LEU A 40 -5.77 9.03 -9.75
C LEU A 40 -7.15 9.69 -9.87
N ILE A 41 -7.65 10.25 -8.77
CA ILE A 41 -8.92 11.01 -8.76
C ILE A 41 -8.82 12.23 -9.67
N ASN A 42 -7.72 12.99 -9.56
CA ASN A 42 -7.51 14.19 -10.34
C ASN A 42 -7.47 13.91 -11.85
N GLN A 43 -6.71 12.88 -12.29
CA GLN A 43 -6.63 12.49 -13.70
C GLN A 43 -8.01 12.12 -14.25
N LEU A 44 -8.82 11.38 -13.49
CA LEU A 44 -10.16 11.00 -13.91
C LEU A 44 -11.12 12.20 -13.97
N LEU A 45 -11.06 13.13 -13.00
CA LEU A 45 -11.91 14.33 -13.00
C LEU A 45 -11.58 15.28 -14.15
N HIS A 46 -10.31 15.31 -14.60
CA HIS A 46 -9.83 16.17 -15.70
C HIS A 46 -9.76 15.46 -17.05
N ILE A 47 -10.34 14.25 -17.17
CA ILE A 47 -10.19 13.39 -18.36
C ILE A 47 -10.65 14.05 -19.67
N ASN A 48 -11.59 14.98 -19.61
CA ASN A 48 -12.14 15.67 -20.78
C ASN A 48 -11.51 17.06 -21.00
N GLN A 49 -10.50 17.44 -20.20
CA GLN A 49 -9.79 18.70 -20.42
C GLN A 49 -8.68 18.53 -21.45
N GLU A 50 -8.46 19.57 -22.27
CA GLU A 50 -7.34 19.69 -23.22
C GLU A 50 -7.12 18.49 -24.18
N GLY A 51 -8.21 17.90 -24.67
CA GLY A 51 -8.12 16.86 -25.70
C GLY A 51 -7.46 15.55 -25.25
N ASN A 52 -7.43 15.25 -23.96
CA ASN A 52 -6.87 14.03 -23.35
C ASN A 52 -5.35 13.84 -23.56
N ALA A 53 -4.61 14.90 -23.88
CA ALA A 53 -3.17 14.84 -24.15
C ALA A 53 -2.34 14.31 -22.95
N HIS A 54 -2.88 14.37 -21.71
CA HIS A 54 -2.20 13.92 -20.52
C HIS A 54 -2.34 12.40 -20.24
N LEU A 55 -3.26 11.68 -20.92
CA LEU A 55 -3.49 10.23 -20.75
C LEU A 55 -3.36 9.44 -22.06
N PRO A 56 -2.24 9.54 -22.80
CA PRO A 56 -2.12 8.97 -24.14
C PRO A 56 -2.20 7.45 -24.21
N LEU A 57 -1.86 6.72 -23.14
CA LEU A 57 -1.94 5.27 -23.08
C LEU A 57 -3.31 4.75 -22.61
N PHE A 58 -4.17 5.62 -22.05
CA PHE A 58 -5.49 5.22 -21.60
C PHE A 58 -6.49 5.27 -22.77
N GLU A 59 -6.82 4.09 -23.29
CA GLU A 59 -7.64 3.94 -24.51
C GLU A 59 -9.00 4.61 -24.41
N ALA A 60 -9.70 4.46 -23.29
CA ALA A 60 -11.00 5.07 -23.07
C ALA A 60 -10.94 6.61 -23.09
N ALA A 61 -9.83 7.22 -22.66
CA ALA A 61 -9.59 8.65 -22.78
C ALA A 61 -9.28 9.03 -24.22
N ARG A 62 -8.36 8.31 -24.87
CA ARG A 62 -7.94 8.56 -26.26
C ARG A 62 -9.10 8.47 -27.23
N ASN A 63 -9.99 7.49 -27.04
CA ASN A 63 -11.18 7.28 -27.88
C ASN A 63 -12.38 8.16 -27.48
N GLN A 64 -12.20 9.03 -26.48
CA GLN A 64 -13.24 9.93 -25.95
C GLN A 64 -14.52 9.19 -25.51
N SER A 65 -14.41 7.92 -25.10
CA SER A 65 -15.55 7.12 -24.68
C SER A 65 -16.06 7.51 -23.29
N ILE A 66 -15.25 8.18 -22.47
CA ILE A 66 -15.66 8.69 -21.16
C ILE A 66 -16.30 10.07 -21.31
N LEU A 67 -17.60 10.15 -21.00
CA LEU A 67 -18.40 11.35 -21.18
C LEU A 67 -18.29 12.34 -20.01
N ALA A 68 -18.23 11.83 -18.78
CA ALA A 68 -18.14 12.63 -17.57
C ALA A 68 -17.69 11.79 -16.38
N VAL A 69 -16.96 12.44 -15.48
CA VAL A 69 -16.56 11.86 -14.19
C VAL A 69 -16.92 12.84 -13.08
N LYS A 70 -17.47 12.32 -11.98
CA LYS A 70 -17.74 13.12 -10.78
C LYS A 70 -17.59 12.28 -9.52
N ARG A 71 -17.24 12.93 -8.41
CA ARG A 71 -17.32 12.30 -7.09
C ARG A 71 -18.78 12.26 -6.64
N VAL A 72 -19.16 11.13 -6.06
CA VAL A 72 -20.51 10.89 -5.54
C VAL A 72 -20.42 10.35 -4.11
N PRO A 73 -21.50 10.40 -3.30
CA PRO A 73 -21.50 9.82 -1.99
C PRO A 73 -21.14 8.32 -2.02
N GLN A 74 -20.28 7.90 -1.10
CA GLN A 74 -19.95 6.49 -0.87
C GLN A 74 -21.17 5.73 -0.34
N GLN A 75 -21.15 4.40 -0.48
CA GLN A 75 -22.26 3.56 -0.01
C GLN A 75 -22.15 3.26 1.49
N ASP A 76 -20.95 2.98 1.96
CA ASP A 76 -20.70 2.72 3.37
C ASP A 76 -20.45 4.04 4.10
N LEU A 77 -21.42 4.45 4.93
CA LEU A 77 -21.35 5.68 5.70
C LEU A 77 -20.49 5.54 6.96
N SER A 78 -20.04 4.34 7.30
CA SER A 78 -19.17 4.10 8.46
C SER A 78 -17.68 4.30 8.15
N ILE A 79 -17.32 4.30 6.86
CA ILE A 79 -15.94 4.51 6.40
C ILE A 79 -15.67 6.01 6.24
N PRO A 80 -14.61 6.58 6.84
CA PRO A 80 -14.20 7.95 6.60
C PRO A 80 -13.99 8.24 5.11
N ARG A 81 -14.37 9.44 4.69
CA ARG A 81 -14.15 9.89 3.32
C ARG A 81 -12.69 10.26 3.12
N PHE A 82 -12.11 9.85 1.97
CA PHE A 82 -10.78 10.30 1.54
C PHE A 82 -10.79 11.81 1.28
N ASP A 83 -9.88 12.53 1.93
CA ASP A 83 -9.83 13.99 1.87
C ASP A 83 -9.05 14.48 0.64
N TYR A 84 -9.69 14.34 -0.52
CA TYR A 84 -9.10 14.75 -1.80
C TYR A 84 -8.79 16.23 -1.86
N GLU A 85 -9.70 17.10 -1.35
CA GLU A 85 -9.55 18.55 -1.37
C GLU A 85 -8.36 19.02 -0.54
N ALA A 86 -8.20 18.51 0.68
CA ALA A 86 -7.05 18.88 1.51
C ALA A 86 -5.74 18.46 0.85
N ASN A 87 -5.67 17.24 0.33
CA ASN A 87 -4.48 16.74 -0.36
C ASN A 87 -4.17 17.54 -1.65
N LEU A 88 -5.18 17.97 -2.40
CA LEU A 88 -5.00 18.81 -3.56
C LEU A 88 -4.50 20.20 -3.17
N ASN A 89 -5.05 20.78 -2.09
CA ASN A 89 -4.63 22.08 -1.56
C ASN A 89 -3.16 22.05 -1.09
N ASP A 90 -2.70 20.95 -0.48
CA ASP A 90 -1.29 20.78 -0.10
C ASP A 90 -0.37 20.94 -1.32
N LEU A 91 -0.73 20.37 -2.47
CA LEU A 91 0.01 20.50 -3.73
C LEU A 91 -0.10 21.89 -4.36
N MET A 92 -1.19 22.64 -4.10
CA MET A 92 -1.40 24.01 -4.59
C MET A 92 -0.81 25.07 -3.67
N ASN A 93 -0.39 24.74 -2.46
CA ASN A 93 0.26 25.67 -1.55
C ASN A 93 1.54 26.27 -2.15
N ASN A 94 1.96 27.38 -1.61
CA ASN A 94 3.24 28.00 -1.96
C ASN A 94 4.04 28.31 -0.68
N PRO A 95 5.08 27.54 -0.36
CA PRO A 95 5.61 26.39 -1.12
C PRO A 95 4.66 25.18 -1.09
N PRO A 96 4.69 24.33 -2.14
CA PRO A 96 3.87 23.13 -2.21
C PRO A 96 4.31 22.11 -1.17
N GLN A 97 3.38 21.28 -0.71
CA GLN A 97 3.63 20.28 0.31
C GLN A 97 3.17 18.89 -0.17
N TRP A 98 3.88 17.87 0.28
CA TRP A 98 3.44 16.50 0.06
C TRP A 98 2.20 16.17 0.90
N CYS A 99 1.28 15.42 0.29
CA CYS A 99 0.08 14.92 0.97
C CYS A 99 0.43 14.17 2.26
N GLN A 100 -0.41 14.31 3.28
CA GLN A 100 -0.22 13.64 4.56
C GLN A 100 -0.39 12.13 4.46
N SER A 101 0.28 11.39 5.36
CA SER A 101 0.22 9.93 5.37
C SER A 101 -1.13 9.42 5.87
N THR A 102 -1.61 8.33 5.28
CA THR A 102 -2.81 7.59 5.68
C THR A 102 -2.68 7.06 7.11
N ARG A 103 -3.69 7.32 7.94
CA ARG A 103 -3.73 6.86 9.35
C ARG A 103 -4.78 5.78 9.62
N GLY A 104 -5.73 5.58 8.71
CA GLY A 104 -6.82 4.63 8.83
C GLY A 104 -7.39 4.28 7.47
N VAL A 105 -8.50 3.52 7.44
CA VAL A 105 -9.24 3.26 6.19
C VAL A 105 -9.99 4.51 5.78
N SER A 106 -9.96 4.85 4.51
CA SER A 106 -10.84 5.84 3.91
C SER A 106 -11.29 5.40 2.52
N GLU A 107 -12.41 5.95 2.05
CA GLU A 107 -13.02 5.61 0.77
C GLU A 107 -13.38 6.87 -0.01
N THR A 108 -13.30 6.79 -1.32
CA THR A 108 -13.95 7.77 -2.22
C THR A 108 -14.62 7.05 -3.37
N ARG A 109 -15.78 7.55 -3.79
CA ARG A 109 -16.56 6.98 -4.88
C ARG A 109 -16.63 7.94 -6.05
N LEU A 110 -16.27 7.44 -7.24
CA LEU A 110 -16.41 8.15 -8.52
C LEU A 110 -17.54 7.51 -9.35
N ALA A 111 -18.35 8.34 -10.01
CA ALA A 111 -19.26 7.89 -11.06
C ALA A 111 -18.66 8.30 -12.41
N ILE A 112 -18.30 7.30 -13.23
CA ILE A 112 -17.71 7.46 -14.56
C ILE A 112 -18.77 7.11 -15.59
N ARG A 113 -19.25 8.08 -16.32
CA ARG A 113 -20.22 7.88 -17.40
C ARG A 113 -19.52 7.72 -18.73
N PHE A 114 -19.87 6.67 -19.48
CA PHE A 114 -19.18 6.34 -20.73
C PHE A 114 -20.13 5.83 -21.81
N GLU A 115 -19.69 5.92 -23.07
CA GLU A 115 -20.33 5.29 -24.23
C GLU A 115 -19.66 3.94 -24.52
N ARG A 116 -20.49 2.92 -24.71
CA ARG A 116 -19.99 1.58 -25.08
C ARG A 116 -19.63 1.57 -26.56
N GLN A 117 -18.39 1.18 -26.85
CA GLN A 117 -17.89 1.11 -28.23
C GLN A 117 -18.14 -0.25 -28.89
N SER A 118 -18.26 -1.32 -28.10
CA SER A 118 -18.42 -2.69 -28.57
C SER A 118 -19.31 -3.53 -27.63
N GLY A 119 -19.59 -4.79 -28.03
CA GLY A 119 -20.29 -5.78 -27.22
C GLY A 119 -21.81 -5.84 -27.45
N LEU A 120 -22.41 -6.99 -27.05
CA LEU A 120 -23.85 -7.29 -27.19
C LEU A 120 -24.73 -6.28 -26.44
N LEU A 121 -24.23 -5.68 -25.36
CA LEU A 121 -24.97 -4.73 -24.55
C LEU A 121 -25.15 -3.37 -25.23
N ARG A 122 -24.33 -3.01 -26.23
CA ARG A 122 -24.47 -1.79 -27.02
C ARG A 122 -25.85 -1.70 -27.69
N HIS A 123 -26.38 -2.81 -28.15
CA HIS A 123 -27.71 -2.87 -28.80
C HIS A 123 -28.87 -2.60 -27.82
N PHE A 124 -28.65 -2.76 -26.53
CA PHE A 124 -29.66 -2.52 -25.50
C PHE A 124 -29.48 -1.17 -24.79
N LYS A 125 -28.24 -0.66 -24.67
CA LYS A 125 -27.94 0.59 -24.02
C LYS A 125 -26.58 1.15 -24.47
N GLU A 126 -26.59 2.29 -25.16
CA GLU A 126 -25.37 2.95 -25.66
C GLU A 126 -24.48 3.52 -24.54
N ARG A 127 -25.06 3.88 -23.40
CA ARG A 127 -24.35 4.54 -22.28
C ARG A 127 -24.38 3.70 -21.02
N GLY A 128 -23.24 3.67 -20.32
CA GLY A 128 -23.07 3.01 -19.02
C GLY A 128 -22.59 3.96 -17.95
N THR A 129 -22.68 3.51 -16.69
CA THR A 129 -22.04 4.15 -15.55
C THR A 129 -21.21 3.12 -14.82
N LEU A 130 -19.91 3.41 -14.65
CA LEU A 130 -19.03 2.67 -13.75
C LEU A 130 -18.91 3.45 -12.44
N TYR A 131 -19.26 2.82 -11.33
CA TYR A 131 -18.93 3.32 -10.00
C TYR A 131 -17.60 2.75 -9.58
N LEU A 132 -16.60 3.61 -9.38
CA LEU A 132 -15.28 3.26 -8.92
C LEU A 132 -15.16 3.64 -7.44
N ASP A 133 -15.11 2.62 -6.57
CA ASP A 133 -14.85 2.78 -5.13
C ASP A 133 -13.35 2.59 -4.89
N ILE A 134 -12.67 3.64 -4.47
CA ILE A 134 -11.23 3.64 -4.20
C ILE A 134 -11.05 3.62 -2.68
N PHE A 135 -10.37 2.57 -2.20
CA PHE A 135 -10.07 2.36 -0.78
C PHE A 135 -8.60 2.66 -0.50
N ASP A 136 -8.36 3.57 0.44
CA ASP A 136 -7.06 3.83 1.03
C ASP A 136 -6.98 3.18 2.40
N TYR A 137 -5.92 2.41 2.68
CA TYR A 137 -5.67 1.85 3.99
C TYR A 137 -4.16 1.69 4.24
N PRO A 138 -3.73 1.70 5.52
CA PRO A 138 -2.32 1.53 5.86
C PRO A 138 -1.78 0.19 5.37
N GLY A 139 -0.65 0.20 4.67
CA GLY A 139 -0.01 -1.03 4.20
C GLY A 139 0.45 -1.93 5.32
N GLU A 140 0.75 -1.36 6.48
CA GLU A 140 1.11 -2.07 7.69
C GLU A 140 0.02 -3.04 8.16
N TRP A 141 -1.26 -2.74 7.89
CA TRP A 141 -2.36 -3.64 8.26
C TRP A 141 -2.41 -4.90 7.41
N LEU A 142 -1.90 -4.85 6.18
CA LEU A 142 -1.74 -6.05 5.36
C LEU A 142 -0.69 -7.01 5.93
N LEU A 143 0.35 -6.47 6.58
CA LEU A 143 1.39 -7.28 7.20
C LEU A 143 0.85 -8.11 8.37
N ASP A 144 -0.35 -7.80 8.88
CA ASP A 144 -1.01 -8.56 9.93
C ASP A 144 -1.85 -9.74 9.42
N LEU A 145 -2.23 -9.74 8.15
CA LEU A 145 -3.06 -10.83 7.60
C LEU A 145 -2.43 -12.23 7.75
N PRO A 146 -1.10 -12.45 7.63
CA PRO A 146 -0.48 -13.73 7.91
C PRO A 146 -0.71 -14.26 9.33
N LEU A 147 -0.97 -13.37 10.31
CA LEU A 147 -1.26 -13.75 11.69
C LEU A 147 -2.50 -14.65 11.79
N LEU A 148 -3.44 -14.57 10.84
CA LEU A 148 -4.62 -15.43 10.81
C LEU A 148 -4.28 -16.93 10.80
N ASN A 149 -3.09 -17.29 10.30
CA ASN A 149 -2.60 -18.67 10.21
C ASN A 149 -1.58 -19.03 11.29
N LEU A 150 -1.26 -18.11 12.21
CA LEU A 150 -0.26 -18.30 13.25
C LEU A 150 -0.90 -18.26 14.63
N ASP A 151 -0.58 -19.23 15.49
CA ASP A 151 -0.86 -19.10 16.91
C ASP A 151 0.18 -18.21 17.61
N PHE A 152 -0.02 -17.91 18.89
CA PHE A 152 0.84 -17.01 19.66
C PHE A 152 2.30 -17.50 19.74
N GLN A 153 2.50 -18.81 19.87
CA GLN A 153 3.84 -19.43 19.87
C GLN A 153 4.50 -19.30 18.50
N GLN A 154 3.80 -19.67 17.43
CA GLN A 154 4.30 -19.60 16.06
C GLN A 154 4.69 -18.16 15.70
N TRP A 155 3.81 -17.19 16.00
CA TRP A 155 4.12 -15.77 15.79
C TRP A 155 5.36 -15.33 16.59
N SER A 156 5.47 -15.71 17.87
CA SER A 156 6.64 -15.37 18.70
C SER A 156 7.94 -15.92 18.11
N LEU A 157 7.92 -17.15 17.59
CA LEU A 157 9.07 -17.76 16.92
C LEU A 157 9.44 -17.04 15.60
N GLU A 158 8.45 -16.60 14.83
CA GLU A 158 8.68 -15.78 13.62
C GLU A 158 9.32 -14.44 13.98
N GLN A 159 8.83 -13.77 15.04
CA GLN A 159 9.42 -12.53 15.52
C GLN A 159 10.85 -12.72 16.05
N ALA A 160 11.17 -13.85 16.67
CA ALA A 160 12.51 -14.16 17.11
C ALA A 160 13.52 -14.24 15.96
N LYS A 161 13.11 -14.78 14.79
CA LYS A 161 13.98 -14.90 13.61
C LYS A 161 14.38 -13.54 13.03
N ILE A 162 13.51 -12.55 13.09
CA ILE A 162 13.76 -11.23 12.51
C ILE A 162 14.38 -10.25 13.50
N THR A 163 14.31 -10.51 14.81
CA THR A 163 14.88 -9.64 15.85
C THR A 163 16.38 -9.90 15.98
N SER A 164 17.14 -9.46 14.98
CA SER A 164 18.60 -9.59 14.89
C SER A 164 19.23 -8.32 14.35
N GLY A 165 20.55 -8.18 14.44
CA GLY A 165 21.26 -7.01 13.93
C GLY A 165 20.77 -5.71 14.56
N ILE A 166 20.46 -4.71 13.73
CA ILE A 166 19.98 -3.41 14.18
C ILE A 166 18.62 -3.49 14.90
N ARG A 167 17.73 -4.41 14.53
CA ARG A 167 16.47 -4.63 15.24
C ARG A 167 16.69 -5.06 16.68
N GLN A 168 17.69 -5.88 16.95
CA GLN A 168 18.04 -6.31 18.30
C GLN A 168 18.51 -5.13 19.17
N GLN A 169 19.23 -4.17 18.58
CA GLN A 169 19.67 -2.96 19.29
C GLN A 169 18.45 -2.11 19.72
N PHE A 170 17.50 -1.89 18.84
CA PHE A 170 16.28 -1.16 19.17
C PHE A 170 15.36 -1.91 20.14
N ALA A 171 15.40 -3.25 20.14
CA ALA A 171 14.61 -4.10 21.03
C ALA A 171 15.15 -4.19 22.46
N GLN A 172 16.38 -3.70 22.74
CA GLN A 172 17.09 -3.98 23.98
C GLN A 172 16.29 -3.61 25.24
N GLU A 173 15.69 -2.43 25.28
CA GLU A 173 14.90 -1.98 26.44
C GLU A 173 13.70 -2.90 26.72
N TRP A 174 12.97 -3.27 25.66
CA TRP A 174 11.83 -4.18 25.76
C TRP A 174 12.29 -5.59 26.19
N LEU A 175 13.36 -6.12 25.59
CA LEU A 175 13.91 -7.45 25.92
C LEU A 175 14.38 -7.55 27.36
N ASP A 176 14.97 -6.49 27.90
CA ASP A 176 15.44 -6.46 29.30
C ASP A 176 14.28 -6.44 30.30
N LYS A 177 13.15 -5.80 29.96
CA LYS A 177 11.92 -5.88 30.73
C LYS A 177 11.28 -7.26 30.64
N LEU A 178 11.25 -7.84 29.44
CA LEU A 178 10.68 -9.17 29.18
C LEU A 178 11.43 -10.27 29.96
N LYS A 179 12.77 -10.23 30.01
CA LYS A 179 13.58 -11.21 30.75
C LYS A 179 13.30 -11.23 32.26
N LYS A 180 12.85 -10.11 32.82
CA LYS A 180 12.54 -9.98 34.25
C LYS A 180 11.11 -10.40 34.60
N LEU A 181 10.26 -10.65 33.60
CA LEU A 181 8.87 -10.95 33.78
C LEU A 181 8.65 -12.43 34.10
N ASP A 182 8.04 -12.73 35.26
CA ASP A 182 7.52 -14.06 35.55
C ASP A 182 6.18 -14.28 34.83
N LEU A 183 6.22 -15.03 33.75
CA LEU A 183 5.06 -15.31 32.91
C LEU A 183 3.96 -16.10 33.63
N SER A 184 4.28 -16.81 34.72
CA SER A 184 3.33 -17.58 35.52
C SER A 184 2.66 -16.76 36.62
N ALA A 185 3.21 -15.58 36.95
CA ALA A 185 2.65 -14.70 37.96
C ALA A 185 1.30 -14.10 37.52
N VAL A 186 0.48 -13.71 38.50
CA VAL A 186 -0.76 -12.98 38.27
C VAL A 186 -0.45 -11.65 37.58
N VAL A 187 -1.19 -11.34 36.51
CA VAL A 187 -0.96 -10.14 35.72
C VAL A 187 -1.19 -8.87 36.56
N ASN A 188 -0.26 -7.93 36.43
CA ASN A 188 -0.44 -6.53 36.78
C ASN A 188 -0.58 -5.75 35.47
N GLU A 189 -1.74 -5.13 35.27
CA GLU A 189 -2.08 -4.43 34.01
C GLU A 189 -1.15 -3.26 33.73
N ASP A 190 -0.70 -2.52 34.74
CA ASP A 190 0.20 -1.39 34.57
C ASP A 190 1.60 -1.86 34.08
N VAL A 191 2.09 -2.95 34.67
CA VAL A 191 3.37 -3.55 34.26
C VAL A 191 3.25 -4.08 32.84
N LEU A 192 2.14 -4.77 32.52
CA LEU A 192 1.90 -5.29 31.17
C LEU A 192 1.84 -4.14 30.13
N ALA A 193 1.13 -3.08 30.43
CA ALA A 193 1.03 -1.91 29.57
C ALA A 193 2.40 -1.23 29.33
N GLN A 194 3.23 -1.12 30.38
CA GLN A 194 4.59 -0.57 30.24
C GLN A 194 5.48 -1.42 29.35
N ILE A 195 5.44 -2.75 29.47
CA ILE A 195 6.21 -3.64 28.60
C ILE A 195 5.68 -3.60 27.18
N ALA A 196 4.36 -3.62 26.98
CA ALA A 196 3.74 -3.49 25.66
C ALA A 196 4.07 -2.14 24.99
N LYS A 197 4.12 -1.05 25.77
CA LYS A 197 4.57 0.24 25.28
C LYS A 197 6.02 0.17 24.79
N SER A 198 6.95 -0.43 25.55
CA SER A 198 8.34 -0.53 25.10
C SER A 198 8.50 -1.42 23.86
N TYR A 199 7.62 -2.42 23.65
CA TYR A 199 7.55 -3.17 22.40
C TYR A 199 7.05 -2.29 21.24
N THR A 200 6.03 -1.47 21.47
CA THR A 200 5.56 -0.50 20.46
C THR A 200 6.63 0.53 20.12
N ASP A 201 7.35 1.05 21.12
CA ASP A 201 8.46 2.00 20.93
C ASP A 201 9.58 1.38 20.08
N TYR A 202 9.90 0.09 20.30
CA TYR A 202 10.81 -0.68 19.43
C TYR A 202 10.33 -0.73 17.98
N LEU A 203 9.04 -1.06 17.74
CA LEU A 203 8.48 -1.09 16.39
C LEU A 203 8.51 0.29 15.71
N LEU A 204 8.23 1.35 16.46
CA LEU A 204 8.32 2.75 15.98
C LEU A 204 9.76 3.14 15.63
N ALA A 205 10.75 2.73 16.44
CA ALA A 205 12.17 2.95 16.15
C ALA A 205 12.59 2.24 14.85
N CYS A 206 12.19 0.98 14.67
CA CYS A 206 12.40 0.26 13.42
C CYS A 206 11.79 0.99 12.21
N LYS A 207 10.56 1.48 12.35
CA LYS A 207 9.88 2.25 11.30
C LYS A 207 10.58 3.57 10.98
N ALA A 208 11.07 4.28 12.00
CA ALA A 208 11.80 5.54 11.85
C ALA A 208 13.12 5.32 11.07
N GLU A 209 13.80 4.19 11.30
CA GLU A 209 15.00 3.76 10.58
C GLU A 209 14.71 3.27 9.14
N GLY A 210 13.47 3.36 8.68
CA GLY A 210 13.09 3.00 7.31
C GLY A 210 12.77 1.52 7.09
N MET A 211 12.68 0.72 8.14
CA MET A 211 12.26 -0.68 8.03
C MET A 211 10.78 -0.77 7.65
N GLN A 212 10.46 -1.70 6.77
CA GLN A 212 9.14 -1.83 6.16
C GLN A 212 8.32 -2.98 6.76
N PHE A 213 8.97 -4.04 7.24
CA PHE A 213 8.28 -5.16 7.89
C PHE A 213 8.07 -4.87 9.38
N ILE A 214 6.93 -4.25 9.69
CA ILE A 214 6.51 -3.89 11.05
C ILE A 214 5.23 -4.67 11.37
N GLN A 215 5.31 -5.58 12.35
CA GLN A 215 4.19 -6.44 12.74
C GLN A 215 4.16 -6.61 14.27
N PRO A 216 3.00 -6.36 14.94
CA PRO A 216 1.71 -6.00 14.35
C PRO A 216 1.64 -4.55 13.85
N GLY A 217 1.04 -4.36 12.68
CA GLY A 217 0.94 -3.05 12.03
C GLY A 217 0.08 -2.04 12.78
N ARG A 218 -0.97 -2.54 13.47
CA ARG A 218 -1.85 -1.71 14.33
C ARG A 218 -1.15 -1.13 15.56
N PHE A 219 0.02 -1.64 15.96
CA PHE A 219 0.80 -1.06 17.06
C PHE A 219 1.40 0.29 16.67
N VAL A 220 1.80 0.45 15.41
CA VAL A 220 2.39 1.69 14.90
C VAL A 220 1.37 2.61 14.21
N LEU A 221 0.25 2.04 13.76
CA LEU A 221 -0.89 2.76 13.17
C LEU A 221 -2.20 2.21 13.75
N PRO A 222 -2.53 2.54 15.00
CA PRO A 222 -3.64 1.95 15.73
C PRO A 222 -5.01 2.28 15.13
N GLY A 223 -5.15 3.45 14.50
CA GLY A 223 -6.44 3.93 14.04
C GLY A 223 -7.43 4.06 15.19
N GLU A 224 -8.62 3.50 15.03
CA GLU A 224 -9.69 3.49 16.03
C GLU A 224 -9.38 2.68 17.30
N LEU A 225 -8.27 1.92 17.31
CA LEU A 225 -7.85 1.10 18.47
C LEU A 225 -6.82 1.81 19.36
N GLU A 226 -6.55 3.08 19.14
CA GLU A 226 -5.58 3.83 19.94
C GLU A 226 -5.94 3.76 21.43
N GLY A 227 -4.98 3.34 22.28
CA GLY A 227 -5.16 3.15 23.71
C GLY A 227 -5.92 1.89 24.13
N ALA A 228 -6.43 1.09 23.19
CA ALA A 228 -7.18 -0.11 23.52
C ALA A 228 -6.29 -1.23 24.08
N PRO A 229 -6.73 -1.96 25.14
CA PRO A 229 -5.95 -3.06 25.74
C PRO A 229 -5.62 -4.19 24.76
N VAL A 230 -6.37 -4.34 23.67
CA VAL A 230 -6.08 -5.33 22.61
C VAL A 230 -4.74 -5.12 21.94
N LEU A 231 -4.17 -3.92 21.99
CA LEU A 231 -2.84 -3.60 21.48
C LEU A 231 -1.73 -3.74 22.54
N GLN A 232 -2.03 -4.30 23.71
CA GLN A 232 -1.08 -4.47 24.80
C GLN A 232 -0.68 -5.95 24.93
N PHE A 233 0.05 -6.45 23.94
CA PHE A 233 0.71 -7.76 23.95
C PHE A 233 2.06 -7.66 23.22
N PHE A 234 2.89 -8.67 23.35
CA PHE A 234 4.21 -8.74 22.74
C PHE A 234 4.66 -10.19 22.58
N PRO A 235 5.57 -10.52 21.66
CA PRO A 235 6.05 -11.87 21.43
C PRO A 235 7.01 -12.33 22.55
N LEU A 236 7.05 -13.63 22.77
CA LEU A 236 7.94 -14.27 23.77
C LEU A 236 9.11 -14.93 23.04
N LEU A 237 10.22 -14.18 22.84
CA LEU A 237 11.32 -14.59 21.95
C LEU A 237 12.29 -15.60 22.55
N HIS A 238 12.30 -15.77 23.87
CA HIS A 238 13.35 -16.46 24.61
C HIS A 238 12.94 -17.82 25.19
N LEU A 239 11.73 -18.29 24.90
CA LEU A 239 11.20 -19.52 25.48
C LEU A 239 11.62 -20.73 24.64
N SER A 240 12.12 -21.78 25.35
CA SER A 240 12.29 -23.10 24.76
C SER A 240 10.95 -23.80 24.53
N GLU A 241 10.94 -24.82 23.68
CA GLU A 241 9.75 -25.64 23.46
C GLU A 241 9.20 -26.25 24.75
N GLU A 242 10.06 -26.68 25.66
CA GLU A 242 9.67 -27.23 26.97
C GLU A 242 8.99 -26.17 27.84
N GLN A 243 9.50 -24.93 27.84
CA GLN A 243 8.91 -23.81 28.57
C GLN A 243 7.54 -23.45 27.99
N TRP A 244 7.37 -23.43 26.66
CA TRP A 244 6.09 -23.24 26.01
C TRP A 244 5.07 -24.29 26.44
N GLN A 245 5.45 -25.59 26.43
CA GLN A 245 4.57 -26.70 26.81
C GLN A 245 4.21 -26.62 28.29
N LYS A 246 5.15 -26.26 29.16
CA LYS A 246 4.89 -26.05 30.59
C LYS A 246 3.88 -24.92 30.81
N LEU A 247 4.09 -23.75 30.22
CA LEU A 247 3.18 -22.62 30.34
C LEU A 247 1.77 -22.94 29.82
N LYS A 248 1.67 -23.63 28.68
CA LYS A 248 0.38 -24.05 28.12
C LYS A 248 -0.42 -24.97 29.04
N ARG A 249 0.27 -25.81 29.84
CA ARG A 249 -0.39 -26.76 30.78
C ARG A 249 -0.70 -26.13 32.13
N GLU A 250 0.21 -25.31 32.66
CA GLU A 250 0.25 -24.93 34.07
C GLU A 250 -0.16 -23.47 34.34
N ALA A 251 -0.18 -22.61 33.29
CA ALA A 251 -0.48 -21.20 33.48
C ALA A 251 -1.93 -20.98 33.92
N LYS A 252 -2.11 -20.23 34.99
CA LYS A 252 -3.42 -19.78 35.46
C LYS A 252 -4.04 -18.81 34.45
N SER A 253 -5.36 -18.79 34.38
CA SER A 253 -6.12 -17.93 33.43
C SER A 253 -5.85 -16.42 33.58
N ASN A 254 -5.38 -15.99 34.76
CA ASN A 254 -5.00 -14.62 35.06
C ASN A 254 -3.50 -14.38 35.11
N SER A 255 -2.68 -15.30 34.59
CA SER A 255 -1.24 -15.12 34.46
C SER A 255 -0.89 -14.22 33.28
N TYR A 256 0.33 -13.63 33.29
CA TYR A 256 0.85 -12.87 32.17
C TYR A 256 0.78 -13.67 30.87
N PHE A 257 1.23 -14.94 30.88
CA PHE A 257 1.16 -15.80 29.70
C PHE A 257 -0.26 -15.94 29.14
N ALA A 258 -1.22 -16.25 29.99
CA ALA A 258 -2.60 -16.47 29.57
C ALA A 258 -3.25 -15.17 29.03
N VAL A 259 -2.96 -14.03 29.64
CA VAL A 259 -3.48 -12.72 29.20
C VAL A 259 -2.84 -12.30 27.87
N LEU A 260 -1.52 -12.48 27.69
CA LEU A 260 -0.85 -12.21 26.42
C LEU A 260 -1.42 -13.06 25.29
N ASN A 261 -1.56 -14.36 25.50
CA ASN A 261 -2.13 -15.28 24.51
C ASN A 261 -3.58 -14.90 24.17
N LYS A 262 -4.41 -14.56 25.17
CA LYS A 262 -5.80 -14.12 24.97
C LYS A 262 -5.88 -12.82 24.17
N ARG A 263 -5.00 -11.84 24.42
CA ARG A 263 -4.96 -10.56 23.70
C ARG A 263 -4.53 -10.77 22.26
N TYR A 264 -3.49 -11.60 22.02
CA TYR A 264 -3.08 -11.99 20.69
C TYR A 264 -4.21 -12.68 19.91
N ASP A 265 -4.88 -13.66 20.53
CA ASP A 265 -6.01 -14.38 19.91
C ASP A 265 -7.18 -13.44 19.60
N TYR A 266 -7.48 -12.49 20.49
CA TYR A 266 -8.50 -11.47 20.23
C TYR A 266 -8.10 -10.56 19.07
N TYR A 267 -6.84 -10.09 19.06
CA TYR A 267 -6.30 -9.28 17.97
C TYR A 267 -6.43 -10.00 16.65
N ARG A 268 -5.94 -11.22 16.56
CA ARG A 268 -6.01 -12.07 15.38
C ARG A 268 -7.45 -12.29 14.90
N ASN A 269 -8.34 -12.73 15.80
CA ASN A 269 -9.67 -13.20 15.45
C ASN A 269 -10.72 -12.09 15.34
N LYS A 270 -10.50 -10.92 15.90
CA LYS A 270 -11.44 -9.78 15.85
C LYS A 270 -10.90 -8.63 15.03
N VAL A 271 -9.66 -8.21 15.24
CA VAL A 271 -9.09 -7.05 14.55
C VAL A 271 -8.65 -7.43 13.14
N VAL A 272 -7.72 -8.40 13.03
CA VAL A 272 -7.16 -8.80 11.74
C VAL A 272 -8.22 -9.47 10.87
N LYS A 273 -8.97 -10.41 11.43
CA LYS A 273 -10.06 -11.09 10.72
C LYS A 273 -11.17 -10.12 10.32
N GLY A 274 -11.54 -9.19 11.18
CA GLY A 274 -12.52 -8.15 10.86
C GLY A 274 -12.08 -7.25 9.70
N PHE A 275 -10.81 -6.84 9.67
CA PHE A 275 -10.26 -6.09 8.54
C PHE A 275 -10.32 -6.92 7.24
N TYR A 276 -9.95 -8.20 7.31
CA TYR A 276 -10.05 -9.10 6.17
C TYR A 276 -11.48 -9.20 5.63
N GLU A 277 -12.44 -9.56 6.48
CA GLU A 277 -13.84 -9.82 6.10
C GLU A 277 -14.59 -8.57 5.62
N ASN A 278 -14.36 -7.44 6.28
CA ASN A 278 -15.09 -6.20 5.98
C ASN A 278 -14.51 -5.42 4.79
N TYR A 279 -13.20 -5.57 4.52
CA TYR A 279 -12.51 -4.78 3.49
C TYR A 279 -11.79 -5.67 2.47
N PHE A 280 -10.72 -6.37 2.85
CA PHE A 280 -9.80 -7.01 1.94
C PHE A 280 -10.49 -8.04 1.01
N SER A 281 -11.37 -8.87 1.53
CA SER A 281 -12.10 -9.88 0.75
C SER A 281 -13.10 -9.31 -0.26
N THR A 282 -13.37 -8.02 -0.19
CA THR A 282 -14.39 -7.35 -1.02
C THR A 282 -13.83 -6.61 -2.21
N PHE A 283 -12.50 -6.54 -2.35
CA PHE A 283 -11.86 -5.83 -3.44
C PHE A 283 -11.85 -6.65 -4.74
N ASP A 284 -12.10 -5.97 -5.85
CA ASP A 284 -12.03 -6.53 -7.21
C ASP A 284 -10.63 -6.37 -7.79
N ARG A 285 -9.95 -5.24 -7.52
CA ARG A 285 -8.62 -4.91 -8.02
C ARG A 285 -7.75 -4.30 -6.95
N GLN A 286 -6.44 -4.52 -7.07
CA GLN A 286 -5.50 -4.00 -6.10
C GLN A 286 -4.26 -3.41 -6.75
N VAL A 287 -3.79 -2.28 -6.19
CA VAL A 287 -2.50 -1.68 -6.48
C VAL A 287 -1.63 -1.75 -5.23
N ILE A 288 -0.41 -2.27 -5.39
CA ILE A 288 0.60 -2.31 -4.34
C ILE A 288 1.75 -1.37 -4.73
N LEU A 289 1.88 -0.29 -3.98
CA LEU A 289 2.90 0.73 -4.19
C LEU A 289 4.14 0.42 -3.36
N ALA A 290 5.32 0.56 -3.95
CA ALA A 290 6.59 0.45 -3.25
C ALA A 290 7.58 1.55 -3.68
N ASP A 291 8.17 2.22 -2.71
CA ASP A 291 9.32 3.08 -2.93
C ASP A 291 10.59 2.22 -2.87
N CYS A 292 11.10 1.84 -4.04
CA CYS A 292 12.30 1.01 -4.12
C CYS A 292 13.60 1.81 -3.94
N LEU A 293 13.58 3.13 -4.13
CA LEU A 293 14.78 3.96 -4.12
C LEU A 293 15.22 4.31 -2.70
N THR A 294 14.28 4.66 -1.82
CA THR A 294 14.62 5.07 -0.44
C THR A 294 15.32 3.96 0.35
N PRO A 295 14.88 2.68 0.37
CA PRO A 295 15.62 1.61 1.05
C PRO A 295 17.00 1.33 0.47
N LEU A 296 17.20 1.54 -0.84
CA LEU A 296 18.53 1.45 -1.46
C LEU A 296 19.50 2.49 -0.87
N ASN A 297 19.02 3.71 -0.59
CA ASN A 297 19.85 4.75 0.03
C ASN A 297 20.22 4.46 1.49
N HIS A 298 19.33 3.74 2.21
CA HIS A 298 19.55 3.50 3.65
C HIS A 298 20.60 2.43 3.89
N SER A 299 20.33 1.20 3.48
CA SER A 299 21.25 0.08 3.73
C SER A 299 20.77 -1.22 3.08
N GLN A 300 21.67 -2.19 2.99
CA GLN A 300 21.32 -3.57 2.62
C GLN A 300 20.19 -4.11 3.51
N GLN A 301 20.26 -3.86 4.83
CA GLN A 301 19.28 -4.38 5.78
C GLN A 301 17.88 -3.78 5.53
N ALA A 302 17.77 -2.48 5.29
CA ALA A 302 16.51 -1.83 4.96
C ALA A 302 15.91 -2.36 3.63
N PHE A 303 16.78 -2.65 2.65
CA PHE A 303 16.36 -3.20 1.37
C PHE A 303 15.84 -4.65 1.51
N ILE A 304 16.55 -5.51 2.27
CA ILE A 304 16.12 -6.88 2.58
C ILE A 304 14.83 -6.87 3.40
N ASP A 305 14.70 -5.94 4.32
CA ASP A 305 13.50 -5.78 5.14
C ASP A 305 12.28 -5.38 4.28
N MET A 306 12.45 -4.48 3.31
CA MET A 306 11.42 -4.17 2.33
C MET A 306 11.02 -5.40 1.50
N GLN A 307 12.00 -6.18 1.02
CA GLN A 307 11.75 -7.42 0.29
C GLN A 307 10.94 -8.41 1.15
N THR A 308 11.30 -8.54 2.42
CA THR A 308 10.58 -9.38 3.38
C THR A 308 9.13 -8.90 3.55
N GLY A 309 8.92 -7.59 3.72
CA GLY A 309 7.58 -6.99 3.82
C GLY A 309 6.74 -7.28 2.59
N LEU A 310 7.27 -7.04 1.39
CA LEU A 310 6.59 -7.33 0.13
C LEU A 310 6.26 -8.82 -0.01
N ASN A 311 7.19 -9.73 0.29
CA ASN A 311 6.96 -11.17 0.21
C ASN A 311 5.92 -11.66 1.23
N GLN A 312 5.85 -11.06 2.41
CA GLN A 312 4.79 -11.38 3.38
C GLN A 312 3.40 -10.98 2.88
N LEU A 313 3.28 -9.89 2.11
CA LEU A 313 2.00 -9.54 1.48
C LEU A 313 1.50 -10.67 0.57
N PHE A 314 2.40 -11.36 -0.15
CA PHE A 314 2.03 -12.48 -1.03
C PHE A 314 1.58 -13.72 -0.28
N LYS A 315 2.06 -13.96 0.92
CA LYS A 315 1.56 -15.09 1.73
C LYS A 315 0.05 -14.99 1.97
N ASN A 316 -0.50 -13.79 1.89
CA ASN A 316 -1.93 -13.55 1.99
C ASN A 316 -2.72 -13.96 0.74
N PHE A 317 -2.04 -14.03 -0.41
CA PHE A 317 -2.60 -14.52 -1.67
C PHE A 317 -2.36 -16.03 -1.89
N HIS A 318 -1.73 -16.73 -0.92
CA HIS A 318 -1.43 -18.17 -0.98
C HIS A 318 -2.63 -19.02 -0.59
N TYR A 319 -3.57 -19.25 -1.49
CA TYR A 319 -4.82 -19.95 -1.21
C TYR A 319 -5.08 -21.21 -2.05
N GLY A 320 -4.05 -22.07 -2.18
CA GLY A 320 -4.15 -23.33 -2.92
C GLY A 320 -4.22 -24.64 -2.11
N LYS A 321 -4.26 -24.67 -0.77
CA LYS A 321 -4.33 -25.91 0.01
C LYS A 321 -5.51 -25.97 0.97
N ARG A 322 -6.55 -26.67 0.51
CA ARG A 322 -7.59 -27.55 1.12
C ARG A 322 -7.90 -27.48 2.62
N ASN A 323 -7.87 -26.34 3.28
CA ASN A 323 -8.52 -26.19 4.58
C ASN A 323 -9.79 -25.35 4.42
N LEU A 324 -10.86 -25.69 5.14
CA LEU A 324 -12.15 -24.98 5.09
C LEU A 324 -12.01 -23.45 5.31
N LEU A 325 -10.99 -23.03 6.05
CA LEU A 325 -10.61 -21.62 6.22
C LEU A 325 -10.12 -20.99 4.89
N ASN A 326 -9.40 -21.72 4.06
CA ASN A 326 -8.88 -21.20 2.78
C ASN A 326 -9.97 -20.87 1.76
N ARG A 327 -11.13 -21.53 1.82
CA ARG A 327 -12.30 -21.20 0.98
C ARG A 327 -12.97 -19.87 1.35
N LEU A 328 -12.84 -19.45 2.62
CA LEU A 328 -13.34 -18.16 3.09
C LEU A 328 -12.41 -17.00 2.72
N PHE A 329 -11.17 -17.28 2.33
CA PHE A 329 -10.09 -16.33 2.13
C PHE A 329 -9.65 -16.18 0.66
N SER A 330 -10.46 -16.55 -0.31
CA SER A 330 -10.18 -16.26 -1.72
C SER A 330 -10.57 -14.81 -2.00
N PRO A 331 -9.64 -13.88 -2.20
CA PRO A 331 -10.00 -12.53 -2.65
C PRO A 331 -10.61 -12.61 -4.04
N ASN A 332 -11.62 -11.79 -4.32
CA ASN A 332 -12.22 -11.65 -5.65
C ASN A 332 -11.36 -10.82 -6.61
N ILE A 333 -10.08 -10.63 -6.29
CA ILE A 333 -9.16 -9.79 -7.06
C ILE A 333 -8.89 -10.44 -8.42
N ASP A 334 -9.32 -9.77 -9.49
CA ASP A 334 -9.07 -10.19 -10.88
C ASP A 334 -7.78 -9.56 -11.44
N LYS A 335 -7.37 -8.36 -10.95
CA LYS A 335 -6.16 -7.67 -11.37
C LYS A 335 -5.35 -7.16 -10.19
N LEU A 336 -4.04 -7.41 -10.23
CA LEU A 336 -3.07 -6.96 -9.24
C LEU A 336 -1.93 -6.20 -9.92
N MET A 337 -1.69 -4.96 -9.49
CA MET A 337 -0.64 -4.13 -10.06
C MET A 337 0.45 -3.80 -9.04
N PHE A 338 1.70 -4.08 -9.38
CA PHE A 338 2.87 -3.70 -8.60
C PHE A 338 3.50 -2.45 -9.19
N VAL A 339 3.63 -1.42 -8.38
CA VAL A 339 4.01 -0.09 -8.82
C VAL A 339 5.21 0.41 -8.03
N ALA A 340 6.35 0.53 -8.70
CA ALA A 340 7.47 1.28 -8.17
C ALA A 340 7.18 2.78 -8.29
N THR A 341 7.23 3.50 -7.17
CA THR A 341 6.93 4.94 -7.13
C THR A 341 8.18 5.78 -7.28
N LYS A 342 8.01 7.12 -7.39
CA LYS A 342 9.10 8.10 -7.54
C LYS A 342 9.96 7.89 -8.79
N ALA A 343 9.36 7.39 -9.87
CA ALA A 343 10.08 7.12 -11.12
C ALA A 343 10.61 8.39 -11.81
N ASP A 344 10.20 9.56 -11.38
CA ASP A 344 10.72 10.85 -11.83
C ASP A 344 12.02 11.26 -11.10
N HIS A 345 12.39 10.58 -9.98
CA HIS A 345 13.65 10.78 -9.28
C HIS A 345 14.84 10.13 -10.01
N ILE A 346 14.60 9.46 -11.12
CA ILE A 346 15.59 8.84 -11.99
C ILE A 346 15.41 9.32 -13.44
N THR A 347 16.41 9.10 -14.28
CA THR A 347 16.30 9.41 -15.71
C THR A 347 15.42 8.39 -16.44
N THR A 348 14.74 8.82 -17.51
CA THR A 348 13.76 8.00 -18.24
C THR A 348 14.30 6.69 -18.79
N ASP A 349 15.58 6.62 -19.14
CA ASP A 349 16.24 5.39 -19.60
C ASP A 349 16.42 4.34 -18.49
N GLN A 350 16.28 4.73 -17.22
CA GLN A 350 16.41 3.83 -16.08
C GLN A 350 15.06 3.28 -15.56
N ILE A 351 13.94 3.73 -16.12
CA ILE A 351 12.61 3.27 -15.73
C ILE A 351 12.48 1.75 -15.85
N GLN A 352 13.03 1.16 -16.93
CA GLN A 352 13.00 -0.30 -17.12
C GLN A 352 13.81 -1.05 -16.06
N ASN A 353 14.91 -0.46 -15.58
CA ASN A 353 15.68 -1.03 -14.47
C ASN A 353 14.87 -1.03 -13.19
N LEU A 354 14.15 0.06 -12.90
CA LEU A 354 13.28 0.17 -11.72
C LEU A 354 12.12 -0.85 -11.76
N ILE A 355 11.48 -1.04 -12.92
CA ILE A 355 10.46 -2.07 -13.15
C ILE A 355 11.05 -3.47 -12.94
N SER A 356 12.25 -3.73 -13.48
CA SER A 356 12.93 -5.02 -13.33
C SER A 356 13.29 -5.30 -11.88
N LEU A 357 13.75 -4.28 -11.15
CA LEU A 357 14.04 -4.38 -9.71
C LEU A 357 12.77 -4.72 -8.93
N MET A 358 11.67 -4.00 -9.17
CA MET A 358 10.37 -4.26 -8.54
C MET A 358 9.91 -5.70 -8.80
N ARG A 359 9.98 -6.17 -10.04
CA ARG A 359 9.61 -7.55 -10.42
C ARG A 359 10.43 -8.58 -9.64
N GLN A 360 11.73 -8.36 -9.46
CA GLN A 360 12.59 -9.28 -8.72
C GLN A 360 12.31 -9.26 -7.21
N LEU A 361 12.02 -8.09 -6.64
CA LEU A 361 11.64 -7.98 -5.23
C LEU A 361 10.44 -8.84 -4.87
N VAL A 362 9.49 -8.98 -5.80
CA VAL A 362 8.24 -9.71 -5.60
C VAL A 362 8.18 -11.04 -6.35
N GLN A 363 9.28 -11.51 -6.93
CA GLN A 363 9.30 -12.63 -7.88
C GLN A 363 8.71 -13.93 -7.34
N GLU A 364 9.01 -14.29 -6.09
CA GLU A 364 8.50 -15.53 -5.49
C GLU A 364 6.98 -15.48 -5.30
N GLY A 365 6.47 -14.37 -4.78
CA GLY A 365 5.04 -14.17 -4.59
C GLY A 365 4.28 -13.95 -5.88
N GLY A 366 4.85 -13.17 -6.82
CA GLY A 366 4.23 -12.84 -8.10
C GLY A 366 3.92 -14.05 -8.96
N ARG A 367 4.86 -14.98 -9.08
CA ARG A 367 4.64 -16.26 -9.82
C ARG A 367 3.47 -17.06 -9.26
N HIS A 368 3.28 -17.03 -7.97
CA HIS A 368 2.19 -17.76 -7.34
C HIS A 368 0.84 -17.10 -7.64
N VAL A 369 0.77 -15.79 -7.56
CA VAL A 369 -0.45 -15.01 -7.88
C VAL A 369 -0.86 -15.20 -9.34
N GLU A 370 0.11 -15.18 -10.27
CA GLU A 370 -0.10 -15.48 -11.68
C GLU A 370 -0.62 -16.92 -11.90
N PHE A 371 -0.11 -17.88 -11.13
CA PHE A 371 -0.56 -19.28 -11.19
C PHE A 371 -2.02 -19.43 -10.73
N GLU A 372 -2.49 -18.63 -9.79
CA GLU A 372 -3.89 -18.59 -9.35
C GLU A 372 -4.82 -17.87 -10.34
N GLY A 373 -4.30 -17.37 -11.47
CA GLY A 373 -5.08 -16.77 -12.55
C GLY A 373 -5.41 -15.29 -12.34
N ILE A 374 -4.71 -14.60 -11.43
CA ILE A 374 -4.82 -13.16 -11.25
C ILE A 374 -3.94 -12.47 -12.31
N ASP A 375 -4.56 -11.59 -13.10
CA ASP A 375 -3.83 -10.76 -14.08
C ASP A 375 -2.89 -9.79 -13.34
N THR A 376 -1.60 -9.87 -13.62
CA THR A 376 -0.58 -9.15 -12.86
C THR A 376 0.29 -8.27 -13.76
N GLU A 377 0.44 -6.99 -13.39
CA GLU A 377 1.27 -6.02 -14.12
C GLU A 377 2.30 -5.35 -13.21
N TYR A 378 3.44 -4.99 -13.78
CA TYR A 378 4.55 -4.31 -13.10
C TYR A 378 4.87 -3.01 -13.82
N THR A 379 4.88 -1.90 -13.10
CA THR A 379 5.20 -0.58 -13.68
C THR A 379 5.99 0.30 -12.71
N ALA A 380 6.50 1.41 -13.24
CA ALA A 380 7.12 2.47 -12.44
C ALA A 380 6.47 3.81 -12.82
N ILE A 381 6.09 4.60 -11.82
CA ILE A 381 5.34 5.84 -11.99
C ILE A 381 5.88 6.98 -11.12
N ALA A 382 5.53 8.20 -11.51
CA ALA A 382 5.40 9.32 -10.59
C ALA A 382 3.93 9.77 -10.61
N ALA A 383 3.22 9.53 -9.52
CA ALA A 383 1.82 9.95 -9.40
C ALA A 383 1.69 11.49 -9.39
N VAL A 384 2.63 12.14 -8.72
CA VAL A 384 2.86 13.60 -8.75
C VAL A 384 4.31 13.80 -9.16
N ARG A 385 4.57 14.51 -10.25
CA ARG A 385 5.93 14.79 -10.70
C ARG A 385 6.57 15.87 -9.85
N ALA A 386 7.72 15.54 -9.28
CA ALA A 386 8.57 16.46 -8.54
C ALA A 386 9.72 17.01 -9.41
N THR A 387 10.13 16.27 -10.46
CA THR A 387 11.27 16.62 -11.29
C THR A 387 10.91 16.74 -12.79
N LYS A 388 11.82 17.38 -13.54
CA LYS A 388 11.77 17.46 -15.00
C LYS A 388 13.00 16.77 -15.58
N GLN A 389 12.83 16.07 -16.70
CA GLN A 389 13.96 15.53 -17.47
C GLN A 389 14.62 16.65 -18.25
N VAL A 390 15.93 16.73 -18.17
CA VAL A 390 16.75 17.72 -18.89
C VAL A 390 17.96 17.06 -19.56
N LEU A 391 18.50 17.71 -20.59
CA LEU A 391 19.77 17.34 -21.20
C LEU A 391 20.84 18.33 -20.76
N VAL A 392 21.94 17.83 -20.24
CA VAL A 392 23.08 18.62 -19.80
C VAL A 392 24.29 18.28 -20.64
N ASN A 393 25.04 19.29 -21.09
CA ASN A 393 26.28 19.08 -21.79
C ASN A 393 27.43 18.93 -20.80
N GLN A 394 28.03 17.76 -20.73
CA GLN A 394 29.19 17.46 -19.91
C GLN A 394 30.34 16.98 -20.80
N ASN A 395 31.41 17.73 -20.84
CA ASN A 395 32.61 17.42 -21.68
C ASN A 395 32.26 17.14 -23.15
N GLY A 396 31.34 17.93 -23.73
CA GLY A 396 30.95 17.81 -25.15
C GLY A 396 29.96 16.67 -25.45
N LYS A 397 29.52 15.93 -24.42
CA LYS A 397 28.49 14.89 -24.55
C LYS A 397 27.18 15.35 -23.86
N GLN A 398 26.06 15.11 -24.54
CA GLN A 398 24.76 15.31 -23.92
C GLN A 398 24.44 14.11 -23.04
N ILE A 399 24.19 14.37 -21.75
CA ILE A 399 23.74 13.39 -20.77
C ILE A 399 22.34 13.75 -20.28
N LYS A 400 21.53 12.72 -20.04
CA LYS A 400 20.23 12.87 -19.40
C LYS A 400 20.44 13.18 -17.91
N ALA A 401 19.70 14.15 -17.42
CA ALA A 401 19.69 14.55 -16.01
C ALA A 401 18.27 14.85 -15.57
N ILE A 402 18.07 15.01 -14.29
CA ILE A 402 16.82 15.47 -13.70
C ILE A 402 17.02 16.83 -13.02
N GLN A 403 15.98 17.65 -13.02
CA GLN A 403 15.95 18.95 -12.36
C GLN A 403 14.73 19.03 -11.45
N GLY A 404 14.92 19.42 -10.20
CA GLY A 404 13.88 19.58 -9.21
C GLY A 404 14.34 20.31 -7.97
N VAL A 405 13.41 20.68 -7.09
CA VAL A 405 13.71 21.30 -5.79
C VAL A 405 14.01 20.18 -4.80
N ARG A 406 15.27 20.10 -4.37
CA ARG A 406 15.73 19.06 -3.43
C ARG A 406 15.10 19.25 -2.04
N SER A 407 14.59 18.17 -1.46
CA SER A 407 13.91 18.23 -0.15
C SER A 407 14.84 18.63 1.00
N LEU A 408 16.14 18.29 0.91
CA LEU A 408 17.11 18.51 1.97
C LEU A 408 17.36 20.01 2.26
N ASP A 409 17.55 20.80 1.22
CA ASP A 409 17.98 22.21 1.32
C ASP A 409 17.05 23.19 0.57
N LYS A 410 15.98 22.66 -0.03
CA LYS A 410 14.99 23.43 -0.81
C LYS A 410 15.58 24.18 -2.00
N GLN A 411 16.73 23.72 -2.51
CA GLN A 411 17.37 24.32 -3.67
C GLN A 411 16.95 23.63 -4.97
N LEU A 412 16.80 24.42 -6.04
CA LEU A 412 16.62 23.89 -7.39
C LEU A 412 17.96 23.34 -7.88
N ILE A 413 18.04 22.03 -8.07
CA ILE A 413 19.26 21.38 -8.52
C ILE A 413 19.04 20.64 -9.84
N THR A 414 20.13 20.45 -10.58
CA THR A 414 20.19 19.60 -11.77
C THR A 414 21.29 18.59 -11.59
N LEU A 415 20.96 17.30 -11.65
CA LEU A 415 21.93 16.22 -11.43
C LEU A 415 21.63 14.97 -12.25
N TYR A 416 22.65 14.14 -12.42
CA TYR A 416 22.48 12.75 -12.78
C TYR A 416 22.25 11.92 -11.52
N PRO A 417 21.09 11.26 -11.36
CA PRO A 417 20.70 10.66 -10.07
C PRO A 417 21.40 9.31 -9.78
N GLY A 418 22.41 8.93 -10.54
CA GLY A 418 23.03 7.61 -10.42
C GLY A 418 22.30 6.52 -11.20
N SER A 419 22.75 5.29 -11.08
CA SER A 419 22.21 4.15 -11.81
C SER A 419 21.32 3.27 -10.92
N VAL A 420 20.12 3.00 -11.39
CA VAL A 420 19.20 2.04 -10.73
C VAL A 420 19.65 0.62 -11.07
N PRO A 421 19.86 -0.27 -10.11
CA PRO A 421 20.20 -1.65 -10.39
C PRO A 421 19.04 -2.37 -11.07
N SER A 422 19.32 -3.08 -12.16
CA SER A 422 18.30 -3.91 -12.85
C SER A 422 18.11 -5.28 -12.18
N LYS A 423 18.96 -5.62 -11.21
CA LYS A 423 18.93 -6.87 -10.40
C LYS A 423 19.10 -6.53 -8.94
N LEU A 424 18.66 -7.46 -8.08
CA LEU A 424 18.86 -7.32 -6.62
C LEU A 424 20.36 -7.14 -6.33
N PRO A 425 20.78 -6.08 -5.61
CA PRO A 425 22.19 -5.84 -5.29
C PRO A 425 22.75 -6.97 -4.44
N SER A 426 23.97 -7.46 -4.80
CA SER A 426 24.65 -8.52 -4.05
C SER A 426 25.26 -7.97 -2.75
N ALA A 427 25.60 -8.86 -1.81
CA ALA A 427 26.32 -8.49 -0.59
C ALA A 427 27.67 -7.82 -0.92
N GLU A 428 28.36 -8.27 -1.97
CA GLU A 428 29.61 -7.65 -2.43
C GLU A 428 29.41 -6.23 -2.93
N PHE A 429 28.30 -5.93 -3.61
CA PHE A 429 27.96 -4.58 -4.02
C PHE A 429 27.86 -3.65 -2.79
N TRP A 430 27.07 -4.05 -1.80
CA TRP A 430 26.86 -3.28 -0.57
C TRP A 430 28.13 -3.01 0.25
N SER A 431 29.14 -3.87 0.12
CA SER A 431 30.44 -3.67 0.81
C SER A 431 31.32 -2.62 0.13
N LYS A 432 31.06 -2.30 -1.14
CA LYS A 432 31.94 -1.44 -1.97
C LYS A 432 31.29 -0.14 -2.39
N GLN A 433 29.95 -0.08 -2.45
CA GLN A 433 29.19 1.03 -3.02
C GLN A 433 27.93 1.33 -2.20
N SER A 434 27.43 2.54 -2.32
CA SER A 434 26.15 2.99 -1.78
C SER A 434 25.34 3.65 -2.88
N PHE A 435 24.04 3.77 -2.65
CA PHE A 435 23.15 4.55 -3.49
C PHE A 435 22.93 5.92 -2.85
N ASP A 436 22.67 6.93 -3.67
CA ASP A 436 22.38 8.29 -3.22
C ASP A 436 21.36 8.94 -4.17
N PHE A 437 20.12 8.48 -4.06
CA PHE A 437 18.99 9.07 -4.78
C PHE A 437 18.41 10.20 -3.96
N ASP A 438 18.48 11.42 -4.49
CA ASP A 438 17.87 12.59 -3.85
C ASP A 438 16.34 12.49 -3.74
N SER A 439 15.78 13.15 -2.72
CA SER A 439 14.34 13.36 -2.59
C SER A 439 14.00 14.79 -3.02
N PHE A 440 12.83 14.96 -3.64
CA PHE A 440 12.40 16.24 -4.21
C PHE A 440 11.06 16.69 -3.65
N GLU A 441 10.85 18.00 -3.62
CA GLU A 441 9.57 18.63 -3.31
C GLU A 441 8.63 18.55 -4.51
N PRO A 442 7.29 18.53 -4.30
CA PRO A 442 6.35 18.56 -5.40
C PRO A 442 6.45 19.87 -6.18
N GLN A 443 6.08 19.86 -7.46
CA GLN A 443 5.94 21.09 -8.23
C GLN A 443 4.64 21.79 -7.80
N VAL A 444 4.65 23.13 -7.82
CA VAL A 444 3.43 23.92 -7.55
C VAL A 444 2.37 23.57 -8.60
N LEU A 445 1.20 23.15 -8.14
CA LEU A 445 0.04 22.89 -8.98
C LEU A 445 -0.80 24.17 -9.04
N GLN A 446 -1.18 24.61 -10.26
CA GLN A 446 -2.11 25.71 -10.41
C GLN A 446 -3.57 25.25 -10.33
N GLN A 447 -4.46 26.16 -9.92
CA GLN A 447 -5.87 25.85 -9.80
C GLN A 447 -6.45 25.48 -11.18
N GLY A 448 -7.13 24.33 -11.25
CA GLY A 448 -7.77 23.85 -12.47
C GLY A 448 -6.88 23.06 -13.41
N GLU A 449 -5.60 22.90 -13.09
CA GLU A 449 -4.69 22.04 -13.85
C GLU A 449 -4.78 20.57 -13.41
N SER A 450 -4.54 19.65 -14.36
CA SER A 450 -4.32 18.25 -14.03
C SER A 450 -2.94 18.09 -13.37
N ILE A 451 -2.84 17.22 -12.35
CA ILE A 451 -1.58 16.93 -11.66
C ILE A 451 -0.58 16.36 -12.67
N PRO A 452 0.61 16.98 -12.84
CA PRO A 452 1.65 16.43 -13.69
C PRO A 452 2.10 15.05 -13.18
N HIS A 453 2.10 14.05 -14.06
CA HIS A 453 2.41 12.68 -13.70
C HIS A 453 3.39 12.02 -14.67
N LEU A 454 3.84 10.82 -14.32
CA LEU A 454 4.55 9.92 -15.21
C LEU A 454 3.87 8.54 -15.16
N ARG A 455 3.31 8.08 -16.30
CA ARG A 455 2.71 6.75 -16.50
C ARG A 455 1.46 6.42 -15.65
N MET A 456 0.72 7.41 -15.16
CA MET A 456 -0.60 7.18 -14.55
C MET A 456 -1.63 6.69 -15.58
N ASP A 457 -1.47 7.06 -16.84
CA ASP A 457 -2.24 6.55 -17.96
C ASP A 457 -2.10 5.03 -18.17
N ALA A 458 -0.90 4.48 -18.01
CA ALA A 458 -0.67 3.03 -18.03
C ALA A 458 -1.37 2.31 -16.86
N VAL A 459 -1.41 2.95 -15.69
CA VAL A 459 -2.15 2.43 -14.52
C VAL A 459 -3.64 2.38 -14.81
N LEU A 460 -4.21 3.48 -15.32
CA LEU A 460 -5.63 3.56 -15.69
C LEU A 460 -5.98 2.54 -16.78
N GLN A 461 -5.11 2.36 -17.78
CA GLN A 461 -5.29 1.37 -18.84
C GLN A 461 -5.40 -0.04 -18.28
N PHE A 462 -4.45 -0.46 -17.46
CA PHE A 462 -4.47 -1.79 -16.87
C PHE A 462 -5.68 -2.01 -15.96
N LEU A 463 -5.95 -1.02 -15.08
CA LEU A 463 -6.97 -1.17 -14.04
C LEU A 463 -8.40 -0.99 -14.54
N LEU A 464 -8.66 -0.23 -15.61
CA LEU A 464 -10.02 0.20 -15.92
C LEU A 464 -10.45 -0.07 -17.36
N ALA A 465 -9.56 -0.25 -18.34
CA ALA A 465 -9.91 -0.27 -19.76
C ALA A 465 -11.00 -1.31 -20.11
N ASP A 466 -10.91 -2.52 -19.56
CA ASP A 466 -11.87 -3.62 -19.76
C ASP A 466 -13.27 -3.35 -19.20
N ARG A 467 -13.49 -2.25 -18.51
CA ARG A 467 -14.80 -1.86 -17.95
C ARG A 467 -15.59 -0.93 -18.86
N PHE A 468 -14.95 -0.42 -19.91
CA PHE A 468 -15.55 0.51 -20.88
C PHE A 468 -15.97 -0.13 -22.19
N ASP A 469 -15.72 -1.43 -22.35
CA ASP A 469 -16.15 -2.25 -23.50
C ASP A 469 -17.62 -2.68 -23.44
#